data_266e202c50e3517e3e155a14c68335f2
#
_entry.id   266e202c50e3517e3e155a14c68335f2
#
_cell.length_a   1.000
_cell.length_b   1.000
_cell.length_c   1.000
_cell.angle_alpha   90.00
_cell.angle_beta   90.00
_cell.angle_gamma   90.00
#
_symmetry.space_group_name_H-M   'P 1'
#
loop_
_entity.id
_entity.type
_entity.pdbx_description
1 polymer ?
#
loop_
_entity_poly.entity_id
_entity_poly.type
_entity_poly.pdbx_seq_one_letter_code
_entity_poly.pdbx_strand_id
1 'polypeptide(L)'
;MATTNPFLRELDIALALAREAGVIAVEIRDGGALGVELKPGDEPVTRADRAASELIVAGLAAAFPDDPIISEESPVPPGALAAHRHWFVDPIDGTKDFIRGSDGFSVMIGLVEAGRPVLGVVHQPTVARTFYTTAGGAMMEHEGTSTRLAVSSVRDVTAARLVASASHRSADIDRVKSTLGISDEHNIGSVGVKLALIAMGVRDLYINPQPKTKAWDTCGPEAILVAAGGRLTDLFGAPIEYTGELHHPRGLVASNGLIHDAVIAKIAPLFAALRS
;
A
#
# COMPACT_ATOMS: atom_id res chain seq x y z
N MET A 1 3.03 -28.81 12.77
CA MET A 1 3.89 -28.83 11.58
C MET A 1 4.09 -27.38 11.17
N ALA A 2 5.33 -26.90 11.01
CA ALA A 2 5.56 -25.54 10.49
C ALA A 2 5.07 -25.52 9.04
N THR A 3 4.10 -24.67 8.74
CA THR A 3 3.64 -24.45 7.37
C THR A 3 4.78 -23.78 6.61
N THR A 4 5.36 -24.47 5.66
CA THR A 4 6.40 -23.93 4.78
C THR A 4 5.77 -22.78 3.99
N ASN A 5 6.39 -21.60 3.98
CA ASN A 5 5.93 -20.48 3.16
C ASN A 5 6.14 -20.84 1.68
N PRO A 6 5.10 -20.95 0.86
CA PRO A 6 5.25 -21.29 -0.55
C PRO A 6 5.98 -20.21 -1.35
N PHE A 7 6.04 -18.97 -0.83
CA PHE A 7 6.68 -17.81 -1.44
C PHE A 7 7.93 -17.35 -0.69
N LEU A 8 8.68 -18.27 -0.06
CA LEU A 8 9.85 -17.89 0.76
C LEU A 8 10.94 -17.22 -0.07
N ARG A 9 11.25 -17.76 -1.26
CA ARG A 9 12.25 -17.19 -2.17
C ARG A 9 11.83 -15.80 -2.66
N GLU A 10 10.57 -15.66 -3.02
CA GLU A 10 9.98 -14.39 -3.46
C GLU A 10 10.06 -13.33 -2.35
N LEU A 11 9.73 -13.74 -1.12
CA LEU A 11 9.78 -12.86 0.04
C LEU A 11 11.21 -12.40 0.34
N ASP A 12 12.18 -13.32 0.37
CA ASP A 12 13.57 -12.98 0.68
C ASP A 12 14.13 -11.99 -0.33
N ILE A 13 13.84 -12.16 -1.62
CA ILE A 13 14.27 -11.27 -2.69
C ILE A 13 13.56 -9.92 -2.58
N ALA A 14 12.23 -9.90 -2.41
CA ALA A 14 11.47 -8.66 -2.27
C ALA A 14 11.92 -7.83 -1.05
N LEU A 15 12.20 -8.48 0.08
CA LEU A 15 12.73 -7.82 1.29
C LEU A 15 14.09 -7.19 1.04
N ALA A 16 15.01 -7.91 0.39
CA ALA A 16 16.34 -7.42 0.06
C ALA A 16 16.24 -6.18 -0.86
N LEU A 17 15.47 -6.29 -1.95
CA LEU A 17 15.30 -5.21 -2.93
C LEU A 17 14.61 -3.98 -2.33
N ALA A 18 13.57 -4.16 -1.50
CA ALA A 18 12.89 -3.04 -0.87
C ALA A 18 13.81 -2.27 0.09
N ARG A 19 14.67 -2.97 0.85
CA ARG A 19 15.64 -2.34 1.74
C ARG A 19 16.74 -1.60 0.98
N GLU A 20 17.29 -2.22 -0.06
CA GLU A 20 18.33 -1.60 -0.89
C GLU A 20 17.79 -0.36 -1.61
N ALA A 21 16.58 -0.44 -2.19
CA ALA A 21 15.90 0.71 -2.79
C ALA A 21 15.64 1.82 -1.77
N GLY A 22 15.28 1.46 -0.54
CA GLY A 22 15.11 2.40 0.57
C GLY A 22 16.40 3.13 0.93
N VAL A 23 17.54 2.44 0.95
CA VAL A 23 18.87 3.06 1.17
C VAL A 23 19.17 4.07 0.07
N ILE A 24 19.02 3.67 -1.21
CA ILE A 24 19.24 4.56 -2.36
C ILE A 24 18.34 5.80 -2.27
N ALA A 25 17.07 5.62 -1.93
CA ALA A 25 16.12 6.73 -1.81
C ALA A 25 16.58 7.74 -0.74
N VAL A 26 16.97 7.26 0.44
CA VAL A 26 17.44 8.12 1.54
C VAL A 26 18.75 8.81 1.17
N GLU A 27 19.71 8.13 0.57
CA GLU A 27 20.99 8.72 0.12
C GLU A 27 20.76 9.84 -0.91
N ILE A 28 19.88 9.64 -1.89
CA ILE A 28 19.54 10.68 -2.88
C ILE A 28 18.86 11.88 -2.19
N ARG A 29 17.96 11.64 -1.23
CA ARG A 29 17.30 12.69 -0.48
C ARG A 29 18.29 13.52 0.34
N ASP A 30 19.15 12.87 1.08
CA ASP A 30 20.12 13.51 1.98
C ASP A 30 21.22 14.22 1.20
N GLY A 31 21.51 13.79 -0.02
CA GLY A 31 22.38 14.48 -0.98
C GLY A 31 21.79 15.79 -1.55
N GLY A 32 20.52 16.10 -1.30
CA GLY A 32 19.85 17.37 -1.61
C GLY A 32 19.50 17.62 -3.09
N ALA A 33 19.93 16.77 -4.02
CA ALA A 33 19.66 16.93 -5.46
C ALA A 33 18.53 15.99 -5.93
N LEU A 34 17.29 16.24 -5.49
CA LEU A 34 16.14 15.36 -5.76
C LEU A 34 15.76 15.25 -7.25
N GLY A 35 16.02 16.32 -8.04
CA GLY A 35 15.63 16.34 -9.46
C GLY A 35 14.13 16.16 -9.64
N VAL A 36 13.33 16.93 -8.90
CA VAL A 36 11.86 16.87 -8.93
C VAL A 36 11.35 17.26 -10.31
N GLU A 37 10.56 16.38 -10.93
CA GLU A 37 9.82 16.62 -12.16
C GLU A 37 8.33 16.36 -11.91
N LEU A 38 7.46 16.84 -12.80
CA LEU A 38 6.02 16.57 -12.74
C LEU A 38 5.62 15.62 -13.86
N LYS A 39 4.97 14.52 -13.49
CA LYS A 39 4.26 13.63 -14.44
C LYS A 39 2.92 14.25 -14.86
N PRO A 40 2.26 13.75 -15.93
CA PRO A 40 0.89 14.13 -16.26
C PRO A 40 -0.03 14.02 -15.03
N GLY A 41 -0.82 15.09 -14.76
CA GLY A 41 -1.69 15.14 -13.57
C GLY A 41 -1.04 15.77 -12.34
N ASP A 42 0.10 16.48 -12.50
CA ASP A 42 0.82 17.17 -11.43
C ASP A 42 1.34 16.26 -10.31
N GLU A 43 1.59 14.99 -10.63
CA GLU A 43 2.19 14.03 -9.73
C GLU A 43 3.73 14.18 -9.75
N PRO A 44 4.39 14.47 -8.63
CA PRO A 44 5.83 14.62 -8.60
C PRO A 44 6.52 13.26 -8.73
N VAL A 45 7.67 13.27 -9.41
CA VAL A 45 8.62 12.16 -9.47
C VAL A 45 10.02 12.71 -9.22
N THR A 46 10.87 11.93 -8.54
CA THR A 46 12.25 12.31 -8.26
C THR A 46 13.24 11.35 -8.89
N ARG A 47 14.53 11.68 -8.82
CA ARG A 47 15.60 10.74 -9.19
C ARG A 47 15.59 9.49 -8.32
N ALA A 48 15.13 9.61 -7.06
CA ALA A 48 15.03 8.48 -6.14
C ALA A 48 13.97 7.48 -6.60
N ASP A 49 12.78 7.94 -7.04
CA ASP A 49 11.73 7.08 -7.59
C ASP A 49 12.26 6.23 -8.74
N ARG A 50 12.98 6.87 -9.69
CA ARG A 50 13.55 6.18 -10.85
C ARG A 50 14.65 5.18 -10.47
N ALA A 51 15.60 5.60 -9.62
CA ALA A 51 16.70 4.73 -9.21
C ALA A 51 16.21 3.51 -8.40
N ALA A 52 15.26 3.71 -7.49
CA ALA A 52 14.62 2.64 -6.74
C ALA A 52 13.83 1.70 -7.66
N SER A 53 13.08 2.25 -8.64
CA SER A 53 12.37 1.45 -9.64
C SER A 53 13.31 0.59 -10.47
N GLU A 54 14.39 1.18 -11.02
CA GLU A 54 15.38 0.46 -11.83
C GLU A 54 16.01 -0.71 -11.05
N LEU A 55 16.41 -0.48 -9.80
CA LEU A 55 16.96 -1.53 -8.94
C LEU A 55 15.96 -2.67 -8.72
N ILE A 56 14.73 -2.36 -8.30
CA ILE A 56 13.73 -3.38 -7.97
C ILE A 56 13.33 -4.17 -9.20
N VAL A 57 13.05 -3.48 -10.33
CA VAL A 57 12.65 -4.13 -11.58
C VAL A 57 13.76 -5.03 -12.10
N ALA A 58 15.02 -4.57 -12.12
CA ALA A 58 16.14 -5.40 -12.55
C ALA A 58 16.37 -6.63 -11.66
N GLY A 59 16.26 -6.46 -10.33
CA GLY A 59 16.42 -7.55 -9.38
C GLY A 59 15.30 -8.61 -9.49
N LEU A 60 14.05 -8.18 -9.61
CA LEU A 60 12.92 -9.10 -9.81
C LEU A 60 13.00 -9.81 -11.17
N ALA A 61 13.33 -9.11 -12.26
CA ALA A 61 13.48 -9.70 -13.59
C ALA A 61 14.61 -10.76 -13.64
N ALA A 62 15.71 -10.52 -12.94
CA ALA A 62 16.81 -11.48 -12.86
C ALA A 62 16.43 -12.73 -12.05
N ALA A 63 15.62 -12.57 -11.01
CA ALA A 63 15.20 -13.67 -10.14
C ALA A 63 14.00 -14.46 -10.69
N PHE A 64 13.07 -13.78 -11.37
CA PHE A 64 11.80 -14.30 -11.86
C PHE A 64 11.56 -13.87 -13.32
N PRO A 65 12.34 -14.41 -14.28
CA PRO A 65 12.33 -13.94 -15.67
C PRO A 65 11.01 -14.15 -16.41
N ASP A 66 10.16 -15.05 -15.91
CA ASP A 66 8.87 -15.37 -16.52
C ASP A 66 7.71 -14.52 -15.94
N ASP A 67 7.96 -13.79 -14.85
CA ASP A 67 6.94 -12.96 -14.22
C ASP A 67 6.95 -11.53 -14.78
N PRO A 68 5.85 -11.02 -15.33
CA PRO A 68 5.74 -9.60 -15.66
C PRO A 68 5.87 -8.71 -14.40
N ILE A 69 6.56 -7.59 -14.56
CA ILE A 69 6.76 -6.60 -13.49
C ILE A 69 6.10 -5.29 -13.91
N ILE A 70 5.20 -4.79 -13.08
CA ILE A 70 4.46 -3.55 -13.30
C ILE A 70 4.91 -2.55 -12.24
N SER A 71 5.72 -1.57 -12.65
CA SER A 71 6.21 -0.50 -11.78
C SER A 71 5.59 0.84 -12.14
N GLU A 72 5.37 1.69 -11.14
CA GLU A 72 4.86 3.05 -11.33
C GLU A 72 5.72 3.88 -12.29
N GLU A 73 7.02 3.70 -12.27
CA GLU A 73 7.98 4.51 -13.02
C GLU A 73 8.38 3.88 -14.38
N SER A 74 7.67 2.83 -14.80
CA SER A 74 7.94 2.15 -16.07
C SER A 74 6.65 1.95 -16.87
N PRO A 75 6.73 1.91 -18.20
CA PRO A 75 5.59 1.51 -19.02
C PRO A 75 5.10 0.12 -18.65
N VAL A 76 3.78 -0.06 -18.53
CA VAL A 76 3.18 -1.37 -18.24
C VAL A 76 3.47 -2.33 -19.41
N PRO A 77 4.10 -3.49 -19.18
CA PRO A 77 4.37 -4.45 -20.23
C PRO A 77 3.08 -4.96 -20.88
N PRO A 78 3.01 -5.15 -22.19
CA PRO A 78 1.83 -5.70 -22.86
C PRO A 78 1.40 -7.04 -22.25
N GLY A 79 0.12 -7.17 -21.90
CA GLY A 79 -0.45 -8.39 -21.32
C GLY A 79 -0.12 -8.64 -19.84
N ALA A 80 0.70 -7.80 -19.20
CA ALA A 80 1.10 -8.01 -17.80
C ALA A 80 -0.08 -8.10 -16.84
N LEU A 81 -1.08 -7.23 -16.99
CA LEU A 81 -2.29 -7.24 -16.14
C LEU A 81 -3.23 -8.45 -16.37
N ALA A 82 -3.01 -9.22 -17.42
CA ALA A 82 -3.75 -10.47 -17.68
C ALA A 82 -2.95 -11.72 -17.29
N ALA A 83 -1.70 -11.58 -16.89
CA ALA A 83 -0.86 -12.70 -16.48
C ALA A 83 -1.38 -13.34 -15.19
N HIS A 84 -1.32 -14.66 -15.11
CA HIS A 84 -1.73 -15.43 -13.91
C HIS A 84 -0.91 -15.02 -12.67
N ARG A 85 0.38 -14.70 -12.89
CA ARG A 85 1.32 -14.26 -11.87
C ARG A 85 2.08 -13.03 -12.38
N HIS A 86 2.16 -11.97 -11.55
CA HIS A 86 2.88 -10.74 -11.87
C HIS A 86 3.17 -9.92 -10.61
N TRP A 87 4.15 -9.00 -10.71
CA TRP A 87 4.57 -8.13 -9.64
C TRP A 87 4.06 -6.72 -9.82
N PHE A 88 3.68 -6.08 -8.70
CA PHE A 88 3.47 -4.63 -8.62
C PHE A 88 4.57 -4.00 -7.77
N VAL A 89 5.09 -2.86 -8.24
CA VAL A 89 6.14 -2.09 -7.56
C VAL A 89 5.74 -0.63 -7.50
N ASP A 90 5.72 -0.07 -6.30
CA ASP A 90 5.74 1.36 -6.06
C ASP A 90 7.08 1.69 -5.40
N PRO A 91 8.02 2.33 -6.10
CA PRO A 91 9.35 2.59 -5.58
C PRO A 91 9.37 3.63 -4.46
N ILE A 92 8.45 4.62 -4.47
CA ILE A 92 8.30 5.62 -3.41
C ILE A 92 6.82 6.04 -3.31
N ASP A 93 6.01 5.24 -2.64
CA ASP A 93 4.65 5.66 -2.26
C ASP A 93 4.72 6.81 -1.25
N GLY A 94 4.12 7.94 -1.61
CA GLY A 94 4.19 9.15 -0.82
C GLY A 94 5.31 10.11 -1.23
N THR A 95 5.61 10.25 -2.53
CA THR A 95 6.66 11.12 -3.08
C THR A 95 6.60 12.56 -2.56
N LYS A 96 5.41 13.11 -2.29
CA LYS A 96 5.26 14.46 -1.69
C LYS A 96 5.80 14.52 -0.27
N ASP A 97 5.60 13.49 0.54
CA ASP A 97 6.14 13.38 1.89
C ASP A 97 7.65 13.14 1.85
N PHE A 98 8.12 12.31 0.91
CA PHE A 98 9.55 12.12 0.64
C PHE A 98 10.26 13.44 0.32
N ILE A 99 9.71 14.26 -0.59
CA ILE A 99 10.26 15.57 -0.97
C ILE A 99 10.30 16.55 0.22
N ARG A 100 9.30 16.49 1.11
CA ARG A 100 9.23 17.33 2.33
C ARG A 100 10.17 16.87 3.44
N GLY A 101 10.86 15.74 3.27
CA GLY A 101 11.74 15.16 4.30
C GLY A 101 10.99 14.52 5.47
N SER A 102 9.71 14.16 5.29
CA SER A 102 8.93 13.45 6.31
C SER A 102 9.10 11.94 6.20
N ASP A 103 8.69 11.21 7.26
CA ASP A 103 8.73 9.75 7.32
C ASP A 103 7.50 9.08 6.66
N GLY A 104 6.63 9.86 6.02
CA GLY A 104 5.35 9.43 5.48
C GLY A 104 5.44 8.76 4.10
N PHE A 105 6.54 8.10 3.76
CA PHE A 105 6.73 7.38 2.50
C PHE A 105 7.21 5.94 2.71
N SER A 106 7.04 5.10 1.70
CA SER A 106 7.52 3.72 1.73
C SER A 106 7.87 3.18 0.34
N VAL A 107 8.71 2.14 0.30
CA VAL A 107 8.93 1.28 -0.87
C VAL A 107 7.96 0.12 -0.78
N MET A 108 7.24 -0.19 -1.86
CA MET A 108 6.23 -1.24 -1.86
C MET A 108 6.46 -2.24 -2.98
N ILE A 109 6.39 -3.53 -2.64
CA ILE A 109 6.46 -4.66 -3.59
C ILE A 109 5.32 -5.63 -3.26
N GLY A 110 4.53 -6.00 -4.27
CA GLY A 110 3.45 -6.96 -4.14
C GLY A 110 3.48 -8.01 -5.24
N LEU A 111 3.17 -9.25 -4.91
CA LEU A 111 3.00 -10.35 -5.86
C LEU A 111 1.53 -10.73 -5.97
N VAL A 112 1.04 -10.78 -7.18
CA VAL A 112 -0.29 -11.31 -7.53
C VAL A 112 -0.14 -12.72 -8.09
N GLU A 113 -0.99 -13.62 -7.65
CA GLU A 113 -1.19 -14.93 -8.26
C GLU A 113 -2.68 -15.23 -8.35
N ALA A 114 -3.15 -15.70 -9.49
CA ALA A 114 -4.57 -15.94 -9.76
C ALA A 114 -5.49 -14.74 -9.43
N GLY A 115 -5.03 -13.52 -9.74
CA GLY A 115 -5.78 -12.29 -9.52
C GLY A 115 -5.84 -11.78 -8.07
N ARG A 116 -5.12 -12.43 -7.14
CA ARG A 116 -5.12 -12.03 -5.72
C ARG A 116 -3.70 -11.72 -5.22
N PRO A 117 -3.52 -10.70 -4.38
CA PRO A 117 -2.26 -10.46 -3.70
C PRO A 117 -1.92 -11.62 -2.77
N VAL A 118 -0.77 -12.27 -2.98
CA VAL A 118 -0.30 -13.42 -2.19
C VAL A 118 0.92 -13.09 -1.35
N LEU A 119 1.67 -12.05 -1.72
CA LEU A 119 2.82 -11.55 -0.99
C LEU A 119 2.85 -10.02 -1.02
N GLY A 120 3.25 -9.42 0.09
CA GLY A 120 3.45 -7.99 0.20
C GLY A 120 4.66 -7.66 1.07
N VAL A 121 5.40 -6.64 0.62
CA VAL A 121 6.45 -5.95 1.37
C VAL A 121 6.17 -4.45 1.31
N VAL A 122 6.18 -3.81 2.49
CA VAL A 122 6.13 -2.35 2.65
C VAL A 122 7.30 -1.97 3.55
N HIS A 123 8.28 -1.27 3.00
CA HIS A 123 9.46 -0.82 3.72
C HIS A 123 9.43 0.69 3.92
N GLN A 124 9.53 1.14 5.17
CA GLN A 124 9.60 2.55 5.56
C GLN A 124 11.06 2.87 5.97
N PRO A 125 11.88 3.43 5.04
CA PRO A 125 13.33 3.46 5.20
C PRO A 125 13.81 4.31 6.38
N THR A 126 13.21 5.50 6.55
CA THR A 126 13.64 6.49 7.54
C THR A 126 13.47 6.06 8.98
N VAL A 127 12.56 5.11 9.23
CA VAL A 127 12.32 4.54 10.56
C VAL A 127 12.72 3.06 10.62
N ALA A 128 13.47 2.56 9.62
CA ALA A 128 13.98 1.19 9.52
C ALA A 128 12.91 0.12 9.82
N ARG A 129 11.67 0.34 9.32
CA ARG A 129 10.53 -0.54 9.58
C ARG A 129 10.10 -1.24 8.30
N THR A 130 9.96 -2.57 8.36
CA THR A 130 9.53 -3.38 7.22
C THR A 130 8.34 -4.23 7.61
N PHE A 131 7.27 -4.14 6.85
CA PHE A 131 6.06 -4.95 6.98
C PHE A 131 6.01 -5.96 5.84
N TYR A 132 5.65 -7.22 6.14
CA TYR A 132 5.64 -8.26 5.12
C TYR A 132 4.72 -9.42 5.48
N THR A 133 4.36 -10.20 4.47
CA THR A 133 3.56 -11.42 4.63
C THR A 133 4.45 -12.65 4.83
N THR A 134 3.96 -13.60 5.63
CA THR A 134 4.53 -14.95 5.77
C THR A 134 3.41 -15.99 5.73
N ALA A 135 3.76 -17.28 5.66
CA ALA A 135 2.76 -18.37 5.82
C ALA A 135 2.02 -18.32 7.17
N GLY A 136 2.62 -17.70 8.18
CA GLY A 136 2.05 -17.56 9.51
C GLY A 136 1.20 -16.30 9.72
N GLY A 137 1.08 -15.42 8.73
CA GLY A 137 0.38 -14.14 8.82
C GLY A 137 1.30 -12.95 8.51
N ALA A 138 0.89 -11.75 8.87
CA ALA A 138 1.67 -10.53 8.67
C ALA A 138 2.71 -10.34 9.78
N MET A 139 3.87 -9.82 9.42
CA MET A 139 5.00 -9.51 10.30
C MET A 139 5.46 -8.07 10.13
N MET A 140 6.04 -7.50 11.17
CA MET A 140 6.82 -6.27 11.14
C MET A 140 8.21 -6.56 11.67
N GLU A 141 9.23 -6.09 10.96
CA GLU A 141 10.60 -6.02 11.47
C GLU A 141 10.95 -4.57 11.74
N HIS A 142 11.46 -4.31 12.93
CA HIS A 142 11.93 -3.00 13.36
C HIS A 142 13.11 -3.21 14.34
N GLU A 143 14.23 -2.55 14.07
CA GLU A 143 15.46 -2.65 14.90
C GLU A 143 15.89 -4.10 15.19
N GLY A 144 15.84 -4.96 14.17
CA GLY A 144 16.23 -6.38 14.28
C GLY A 144 15.24 -7.27 15.04
N THR A 145 14.11 -6.72 15.48
CA THR A 145 13.04 -7.48 16.14
C THR A 145 11.87 -7.73 15.20
N SER A 146 11.47 -8.99 15.06
CA SER A 146 10.28 -9.36 14.28
C SER A 146 9.07 -9.55 15.19
N THR A 147 7.97 -8.85 14.87
CA THR A 147 6.71 -8.90 15.62
C THR A 147 5.58 -9.33 14.69
N ARG A 148 4.76 -10.28 15.14
CA ARG A 148 3.54 -10.66 14.42
C ARG A 148 2.51 -9.54 14.53
N LEU A 149 1.87 -9.22 13.41
CA LEU A 149 0.84 -8.21 13.34
C LEU A 149 -0.56 -8.83 13.51
N ALA A 150 -1.43 -8.05 14.13
CA ALA A 150 -2.86 -8.30 14.19
C ALA A 150 -3.60 -6.96 14.24
N VAL A 151 -4.69 -6.87 13.51
CA VAL A 151 -5.60 -5.71 13.55
C VAL A 151 -6.20 -5.53 14.95
N SER A 152 -6.75 -4.36 15.23
CA SER A 152 -7.40 -4.06 16.51
C SER A 152 -8.70 -4.85 16.70
N SER A 153 -9.16 -4.90 17.94
CA SER A 153 -10.45 -5.52 18.30
C SER A 153 -11.64 -4.52 18.36
N VAL A 154 -11.46 -3.30 17.85
CA VAL A 154 -12.51 -2.26 17.81
C VAL A 154 -13.69 -2.73 16.96
N ARG A 155 -14.90 -2.67 17.52
CA ARG A 155 -16.16 -3.09 16.88
C ARG A 155 -17.16 -1.95 16.73
N ASP A 156 -16.99 -0.87 17.49
CA ASP A 156 -17.81 0.33 17.37
C ASP A 156 -17.19 1.30 16.36
N VAL A 157 -17.94 1.63 15.31
CA VAL A 157 -17.51 2.56 14.27
C VAL A 157 -17.17 3.94 14.84
N THR A 158 -17.91 4.38 15.88
CA THR A 158 -17.68 5.71 16.48
C THR A 158 -16.37 5.80 17.28
N ALA A 159 -15.87 4.65 17.74
CA ALA A 159 -14.60 4.52 18.43
C ALA A 159 -13.40 4.26 17.47
N ALA A 160 -13.66 4.18 16.17
CA ALA A 160 -12.61 3.89 15.19
C ALA A 160 -11.61 5.05 15.06
N ARG A 161 -10.34 4.70 14.95
CA ARG A 161 -9.22 5.62 14.73
C ARG A 161 -8.92 5.67 13.23
N LEU A 162 -9.29 6.80 12.60
CA LEU A 162 -9.10 7.02 11.18
C LEU A 162 -7.62 7.36 10.87
N VAL A 163 -7.09 6.79 9.80
CA VAL A 163 -5.90 7.33 9.13
C VAL A 163 -6.30 7.90 7.78
N ALA A 164 -5.81 9.09 7.42
CA ALA A 164 -6.13 9.78 6.19
C ALA A 164 -4.86 10.29 5.47
N SER A 165 -5.01 10.71 4.22
CA SER A 165 -3.89 11.25 3.45
C SER A 165 -3.47 12.63 3.98
N ALA A 166 -2.16 12.84 4.19
CA ALA A 166 -1.61 14.14 4.54
C ALA A 166 -1.63 15.12 3.36
N SER A 167 -1.36 14.62 2.15
CA SER A 167 -1.17 15.43 0.94
C SER A 167 -2.42 15.54 0.06
N HIS A 168 -3.38 14.62 0.20
CA HIS A 168 -4.59 14.53 -0.63
C HIS A 168 -5.88 14.44 0.20
N ARG A 169 -5.89 15.07 1.38
CA ARG A 169 -7.09 15.10 2.22
C ARG A 169 -8.18 15.93 1.52
N SER A 170 -9.30 15.31 1.21
CA SER A 170 -10.45 15.96 0.58
C SER A 170 -11.52 16.34 1.60
N ALA A 171 -12.40 17.27 1.25
CA ALA A 171 -13.58 17.61 2.06
C ALA A 171 -14.52 16.41 2.29
N ASP A 172 -14.45 15.39 1.44
CA ASP A 172 -15.22 14.16 1.63
C ASP A 172 -14.84 13.41 2.90
N ILE A 173 -13.59 13.55 3.37
CA ILE A 173 -13.15 12.94 4.64
C ILE A 173 -13.92 13.54 5.82
N ASP A 174 -14.21 14.85 5.82
CA ASP A 174 -15.01 15.48 6.87
C ASP A 174 -16.47 15.00 6.85
N ARG A 175 -17.05 14.79 5.65
CA ARG A 175 -18.38 14.19 5.49
C ARG A 175 -18.42 12.76 6.02
N VAL A 176 -17.40 11.97 5.70
CA VAL A 176 -17.25 10.59 6.18
C VAL A 176 -17.15 10.57 7.71
N LYS A 177 -16.25 11.36 8.29
CA LYS A 177 -16.09 11.46 9.76
C LYS A 177 -17.39 11.83 10.45
N SER A 178 -18.08 12.86 9.94
CA SER A 178 -19.37 13.27 10.48
C SER A 178 -20.41 12.16 10.41
N THR A 179 -20.50 11.46 9.28
CA THR A 179 -21.45 10.35 9.05
C THR A 179 -21.16 9.15 9.97
N LEU A 180 -19.88 8.86 10.21
CA LEU A 180 -19.45 7.74 11.05
C LEU A 180 -19.37 8.09 12.54
N GLY A 181 -19.38 9.39 12.91
CA GLY A 181 -19.20 9.86 14.28
C GLY A 181 -17.75 9.73 14.78
N ILE A 182 -16.76 9.75 13.88
CA ILE A 182 -15.34 9.57 14.21
C ILE A 182 -14.68 10.92 14.52
N SER A 183 -13.96 11.01 15.64
CA SER A 183 -13.18 12.20 16.04
C SER A 183 -11.67 12.01 15.87
N ASP A 184 -11.14 10.81 16.11
CA ASP A 184 -9.70 10.52 16.03
C ASP A 184 -9.27 10.37 14.57
N GLU A 185 -8.37 11.27 14.12
CA GLU A 185 -7.78 11.27 12.77
C GLU A 185 -6.27 11.51 12.85
N HIS A 186 -5.51 10.68 12.12
CA HIS A 186 -4.08 10.84 11.91
C HIS A 186 -3.80 10.95 10.41
N ASN A 187 -2.92 11.88 10.02
CA ASN A 187 -2.61 12.12 8.61
C ASN A 187 -1.17 11.69 8.28
N ILE A 188 -1.02 10.85 7.24
CA ILE A 188 0.27 10.38 6.73
C ILE A 188 0.18 10.17 5.22
N GLY A 189 1.34 10.23 4.51
CA GLY A 189 1.38 10.22 3.04
C GLY A 189 1.05 8.87 2.42
N SER A 190 1.92 7.91 2.59
CA SER A 190 1.91 6.59 1.95
C SER A 190 0.62 5.78 2.20
N VAL A 191 0.07 5.16 1.16
CA VAL A 191 -1.02 4.17 1.28
C VAL A 191 -0.51 2.93 2.03
N GLY A 192 0.70 2.48 1.69
CA GLY A 192 1.34 1.35 2.36
C GLY A 192 1.48 1.55 3.86
N VAL A 193 1.96 2.71 4.30
CA VAL A 193 2.07 3.03 5.73
C VAL A 193 0.70 3.10 6.39
N LYS A 194 -0.34 3.66 5.73
CA LYS A 194 -1.70 3.71 6.28
C LYS A 194 -2.27 2.32 6.54
N LEU A 195 -2.15 1.40 5.57
CA LEU A 195 -2.62 0.03 5.72
C LEU A 195 -1.80 -0.75 6.75
N ALA A 196 -0.49 -0.49 6.83
CA ALA A 196 0.38 -1.06 7.86
C ALA A 196 -0.01 -0.63 9.27
N LEU A 197 -0.39 0.64 9.49
CA LEU A 197 -0.90 1.13 10.77
C LEU A 197 -2.20 0.42 11.20
N ILE A 198 -3.04 0.04 10.23
CA ILE A 198 -4.24 -0.77 10.50
C ILE A 198 -3.83 -2.22 10.83
N ALA A 199 -2.91 -2.81 10.06
CA ALA A 199 -2.39 -4.15 10.31
C ALA A 199 -1.72 -4.30 11.69
N MET A 200 -1.10 -3.22 12.20
CA MET A 200 -0.55 -3.13 13.56
C MET A 200 -1.60 -2.97 14.67
N GLY A 201 -2.88 -2.74 14.33
CA GLY A 201 -3.92 -2.38 15.30
C GLY A 201 -3.77 -0.99 15.92
N VAL A 202 -2.91 -0.13 15.35
CA VAL A 202 -2.71 1.28 15.79
C VAL A 202 -3.81 2.18 15.25
N ARG A 203 -4.32 1.88 14.05
CA ARG A 203 -5.47 2.53 13.41
C ARG A 203 -6.49 1.48 13.03
N ASP A 204 -7.70 1.91 12.68
CA ASP A 204 -8.82 1.01 12.45
C ASP A 204 -9.45 1.15 11.08
N LEU A 205 -9.27 2.32 10.44
CA LEU A 205 -9.96 2.69 9.22
C LEU A 205 -9.12 3.62 8.35
N TYR A 206 -9.07 3.33 7.05
CA TYR A 206 -8.63 4.23 5.99
C TYR A 206 -9.70 4.31 4.91
N ILE A 207 -9.99 5.51 4.42
CA ILE A 207 -10.92 5.74 3.32
C ILE A 207 -10.26 6.69 2.33
N ASN A 208 -10.27 6.30 1.06
CA ASN A 208 -9.90 7.17 -0.05
C ASN A 208 -11.07 7.24 -1.05
N PRO A 209 -11.84 8.34 -1.06
CA PRO A 209 -12.97 8.47 -1.98
C PRO A 209 -12.56 8.90 -3.40
N GLN A 210 -11.28 9.17 -3.64
CA GLN A 210 -10.82 9.62 -4.94
C GLN A 210 -10.41 8.44 -5.83
N PRO A 211 -10.77 8.45 -7.14
CA PRO A 211 -10.43 7.38 -8.09
C PRO A 211 -9.00 7.53 -8.64
N LYS A 212 -8.02 7.76 -7.77
CA LYS A 212 -6.63 8.04 -8.16
C LYS A 212 -5.65 6.94 -7.80
N THR A 213 -6.02 6.01 -6.93
CA THR A 213 -5.17 4.89 -6.53
C THR A 213 -5.06 3.86 -7.64
N LYS A 214 -3.90 3.25 -7.72
CA LYS A 214 -3.56 2.23 -8.70
C LYS A 214 -3.18 0.91 -8.01
N ALA A 215 -3.04 -0.15 -8.77
CA ALA A 215 -2.78 -1.48 -8.23
C ALA A 215 -1.45 -1.59 -7.46
N TRP A 216 -0.42 -0.86 -7.84
CA TRP A 216 0.85 -0.83 -7.11
C TRP A 216 0.75 -0.14 -5.74
N ASP A 217 -0.18 0.83 -5.56
CA ASP A 217 -0.44 1.47 -4.25
C ASP A 217 -1.05 0.49 -3.23
N THR A 218 -1.69 -0.56 -3.70
CA THR A 218 -2.58 -1.41 -2.86
C THR A 218 -2.16 -2.87 -2.78
N CYS A 219 -1.53 -3.45 -3.80
CA CYS A 219 -1.25 -4.89 -3.88
C CYS A 219 -0.45 -5.40 -2.67
N GLY A 220 0.75 -4.89 -2.44
CA GLY A 220 1.58 -5.28 -1.30
C GLY A 220 0.91 -4.97 0.05
N PRO A 221 0.40 -3.74 0.24
CA PRO A 221 -0.33 -3.37 1.47
C PRO A 221 -1.58 -4.20 1.75
N GLU A 222 -2.38 -4.58 0.74
CA GLU A 222 -3.55 -5.47 0.93
C GLU A 222 -3.12 -6.84 1.43
N ALA A 223 -2.09 -7.45 0.81
CA ALA A 223 -1.59 -8.75 1.24
C ALA A 223 -1.24 -8.74 2.74
N ILE A 224 -0.55 -7.69 3.21
CA ILE A 224 -0.17 -7.51 4.62
C ILE A 224 -1.40 -7.31 5.50
N LEU A 225 -2.31 -6.42 5.11
CA LEU A 225 -3.52 -6.11 5.87
C LEU A 225 -4.41 -7.35 6.06
N VAL A 226 -4.65 -8.10 4.98
CA VAL A 226 -5.45 -9.33 5.01
C VAL A 226 -4.79 -10.40 5.88
N ALA A 227 -3.46 -10.57 5.76
CA ALA A 227 -2.70 -11.50 6.60
C ALA A 227 -2.70 -11.13 8.09
N ALA A 228 -2.97 -9.85 8.43
CA ALA A 228 -3.16 -9.37 9.80
C ALA A 228 -4.62 -9.48 10.31
N GLY A 229 -5.56 -9.90 9.45
CA GLY A 229 -6.99 -10.03 9.77
C GLY A 229 -7.85 -8.82 9.37
N GLY A 230 -7.31 -7.86 8.64
CA GLY A 230 -8.04 -6.72 8.10
C GLY A 230 -8.71 -6.98 6.75
N ARG A 231 -9.30 -5.95 6.19
CA ARG A 231 -10.03 -6.01 4.91
C ARG A 231 -9.83 -4.75 4.09
N LEU A 232 -9.65 -4.91 2.77
CA LEU A 232 -9.63 -3.84 1.77
C LEU A 232 -10.73 -4.11 0.72
N THR A 233 -11.51 -3.08 0.38
CA THR A 233 -12.52 -3.11 -0.69
C THR A 233 -12.61 -1.75 -1.37
N ASP A 234 -13.41 -1.67 -2.42
CA ASP A 234 -13.89 -0.38 -2.92
C ASP A 234 -14.89 0.28 -1.93
N LEU A 235 -15.37 1.48 -2.22
CA LEU A 235 -16.34 2.22 -1.39
C LEU A 235 -17.71 1.53 -1.26
N PHE A 236 -17.95 0.47 -2.03
CA PHE A 236 -19.22 -0.27 -2.06
C PHE A 236 -19.09 -1.69 -1.51
N GLY A 237 -17.91 -2.06 -1.02
CA GLY A 237 -17.65 -3.36 -0.42
C GLY A 237 -17.24 -4.45 -1.41
N ALA A 238 -17.04 -4.14 -2.70
CA ALA A 238 -16.52 -5.10 -3.66
C ALA A 238 -15.00 -5.27 -3.48
N PRO A 239 -14.47 -6.50 -3.64
CA PRO A 239 -13.02 -6.74 -3.61
C PRO A 239 -12.29 -5.89 -4.65
N ILE A 240 -11.05 -5.54 -4.34
CA ILE A 240 -10.15 -4.89 -5.30
C ILE A 240 -9.67 -5.93 -6.32
N GLU A 241 -9.71 -5.54 -7.60
CA GLU A 241 -9.21 -6.36 -8.70
C GLU A 241 -7.77 -5.97 -9.06
N TYR A 242 -6.94 -6.99 -9.33
CA TYR A 242 -5.53 -6.80 -9.70
C TYR A 242 -5.22 -7.32 -11.11
N THR A 243 -6.25 -7.65 -11.88
CA THR A 243 -6.17 -8.09 -13.27
C THR A 243 -7.02 -7.19 -14.15
N GLY A 244 -6.58 -6.97 -15.39
CA GLY A 244 -7.33 -6.19 -16.39
C GLY A 244 -7.12 -4.68 -16.26
N GLU A 245 -7.42 -4.08 -15.11
CA GLU A 245 -7.33 -2.63 -14.91
C GLU A 245 -6.30 -2.24 -13.85
N LEU A 246 -5.58 -1.15 -14.11
CA LEU A 246 -4.57 -0.64 -13.20
C LEU A 246 -5.18 0.27 -12.11
N HIS A 247 -6.23 1.01 -12.45
CA HIS A 247 -6.83 2.02 -11.58
C HIS A 247 -7.96 1.44 -10.74
N HIS A 248 -8.14 2.00 -9.54
CA HIS A 248 -9.28 1.73 -8.66
C HIS A 248 -10.31 2.86 -8.75
N PRO A 249 -11.22 2.80 -9.73
CA PRO A 249 -12.10 3.95 -10.07
C PRO A 249 -13.15 4.24 -8.99
N ARG A 250 -13.44 3.27 -8.11
CA ARG A 250 -14.49 3.39 -7.09
C ARG A 250 -13.95 3.64 -5.68
N GLY A 251 -12.76 4.25 -5.59
CA GLY A 251 -12.12 4.55 -4.30
C GLY A 251 -11.81 3.32 -3.45
N LEU A 252 -11.40 3.52 -2.20
CA LEU A 252 -10.93 2.45 -1.32
C LEU A 252 -11.47 2.61 0.11
N VAL A 253 -11.72 1.48 0.77
CA VAL A 253 -11.94 1.35 2.21
C VAL A 253 -11.07 0.22 2.75
N ALA A 254 -10.15 0.54 3.66
CA ALA A 254 -9.40 -0.45 4.43
C ALA A 254 -9.78 -0.37 5.91
N SER A 255 -9.93 -1.50 6.58
CA SER A 255 -10.29 -1.53 7.99
C SER A 255 -9.73 -2.74 8.74
N ASN A 256 -9.94 -2.76 10.05
CA ASN A 256 -9.67 -3.92 10.91
C ASN A 256 -10.59 -5.13 10.64
N GLY A 257 -11.42 -5.09 9.58
CA GLY A 257 -12.37 -6.15 9.23
C GLY A 257 -13.64 -6.17 10.09
N LEU A 258 -13.54 -5.87 11.36
CA LEU A 258 -14.68 -5.97 12.32
C LEU A 258 -15.73 -4.85 12.14
N ILE A 259 -15.30 -3.67 11.72
CA ILE A 259 -16.17 -2.52 11.48
C ILE A 259 -16.51 -2.35 10.00
N HIS A 260 -15.91 -3.14 9.10
CA HIS A 260 -15.90 -2.91 7.65
C HIS A 260 -17.31 -2.76 7.05
N ASP A 261 -18.17 -3.76 7.24
CA ASP A 261 -19.51 -3.76 6.64
C ASP A 261 -20.39 -2.64 7.20
N ALA A 262 -20.25 -2.31 8.49
CA ALA A 262 -20.96 -1.18 9.11
C ALA A 262 -20.49 0.17 8.56
N VAL A 263 -19.19 0.30 8.25
CA VAL A 263 -18.63 1.50 7.57
C VAL A 263 -19.20 1.60 6.16
N ILE A 264 -19.09 0.53 5.34
CA ILE A 264 -19.60 0.51 3.97
C ILE A 264 -21.09 0.90 3.93
N ALA A 265 -21.92 0.29 4.77
CA ALA A 265 -23.35 0.58 4.83
C ALA A 265 -23.67 2.07 5.05
N LYS A 266 -22.85 2.76 5.84
CA LYS A 266 -23.03 4.18 6.15
C LYS A 266 -22.48 5.12 5.08
N ILE A 267 -21.32 4.79 4.45
CA ILE A 267 -20.64 5.71 3.54
C ILE A 267 -20.99 5.52 2.07
N ALA A 268 -21.36 4.31 1.63
CA ALA A 268 -21.66 4.05 0.23
C ALA A 268 -22.73 5.01 -0.38
N PRO A 269 -23.77 5.41 0.35
CA PRO A 269 -24.74 6.41 -0.16
C PRO A 269 -24.12 7.79 -0.43
N LEU A 270 -23.04 8.16 0.28
CA LEU A 270 -22.36 9.45 0.07
C LEU A 270 -21.66 9.54 -1.30
N PHE A 271 -21.32 8.39 -1.87
CA PHE A 271 -20.53 8.25 -3.09
C PHE A 271 -21.31 7.58 -4.23
N ALA A 272 -22.63 7.64 -4.21
CA ALA A 272 -23.49 6.96 -5.22
C ALA A 272 -23.10 7.30 -6.68
N ALA A 273 -22.56 8.49 -6.93
CA ALA A 273 -22.10 8.91 -8.26
C ALA A 273 -20.88 8.13 -8.79
N LEU A 274 -20.11 7.47 -7.91
CA LEU A 274 -18.95 6.63 -8.29
C LEU A 274 -19.33 5.16 -8.53
N ARG A 275 -20.61 4.84 -8.50
CA ARG A 275 -21.09 3.45 -8.63
C ARG A 275 -21.24 3.00 -10.09
N SER A 276 -21.34 3.97 -11.00
CA SER A 276 -21.53 3.76 -12.45
C SER A 276 -20.23 3.55 -13.18
#